data_0c3ebcbfc599aa95346737e10225c110
#
_entry.id   0c3ebcbfc599aa95346737e10225c110
#
_cell.length_a   1.000
_cell.length_b   1.000
_cell.length_c   1.000
_cell.angle_alpha   90.00
_cell.angle_beta   90.00
_cell.angle_gamma   90.00
#
_symmetry.space_group_name_H-M   'P 1'
#
loop_
_entity.id
_entity.type
_entity.pdbx_description
1 polymer ?
#
loop_
_entity_poly.entity_id
_entity_poly.type
_entity_poly.pdbx_seq_one_letter_code
_entity_poly.pdbx_strand_id
1 'polypeptide(L)'
;MSTLAVALTGNPNTGKSTIFNELTGARQKIGNWPGVTVDKKVGYARHKDRAISIVDLPGTYSINARSPEEKIVIDYLTNNKLDLVMDVVDSTNISRNLFLTVQLLEKGIPLLIDLNMTDEAERRGIRIDTRKLEDVVGMPVVQTVGRSSKSTKKLLDVFTSTVMSNYEASPQVKAHIEKVREIQSSSLSESEKQEKVIEARYALIDQIMEAAVDMRNVGQSTSEKFDQFLANGVLALPIFLAILYAVFQITFTWIGQPLADALDALINEDFLEWSKGALEAAGVAEWMQALITDGVIGGVGAVLTFVPLIFVLFFCLSFLDGTGYMARIAFIMDPIMRRCGLTGKGIMPLMMGFGCGVPAIMGARALDSNKDRLISILITPFLTCGAKLPIMALFAAMFFPDDAANVVFAMYILGVVMAIIVAKVLGETMFKEEGSTFLLELPPYRMPDMKTVLLETWDKGKGYLIKAGTIIFAASVLIWLLSNFNAGGMCEIEESFLATMGGWMSTLFVFHGFGTWEAGAAVISGILAKEAVVSTIGVLYGAADVSTEAEEAVEAAETMMKTGMATSFTALSAIAFMVFSQLYTPCVTALGTIKKEAGGWKWMGFSAVYMFVVAWFVSLLVYQIGSALGF
;
A
#
# COMPACT_ATOMS: atom_id res chain seq x y z
N MET A 1 -24.66 -27.51 -29.54
CA MET A 1 -25.33 -26.47 -28.72
C MET A 1 -24.40 -25.25 -28.71
N SER A 2 -24.84 -24.11 -29.23
CA SER A 2 -24.03 -22.87 -29.22
C SER A 2 -23.94 -22.34 -27.78
N THR A 3 -22.75 -22.16 -27.29
CA THR A 3 -22.50 -21.52 -25.99
C THR A 3 -22.70 -20.01 -26.15
N LEU A 4 -23.56 -19.40 -25.35
CA LEU A 4 -23.78 -17.97 -25.33
C LEU A 4 -22.59 -17.27 -24.68
N ALA A 5 -21.98 -16.32 -25.36
CA ALA A 5 -20.85 -15.54 -24.87
C ALA A 5 -21.29 -14.18 -24.31
N VAL A 6 -21.24 -14.02 -22.99
CA VAL A 6 -21.63 -12.80 -22.29
C VAL A 6 -20.41 -12.16 -21.63
N ALA A 7 -20.21 -10.85 -21.80
CA ALA A 7 -19.22 -10.10 -21.05
C ALA A 7 -19.91 -9.18 -20.02
N LEU A 8 -19.40 -9.13 -18.80
CA LEU A 8 -19.81 -8.16 -17.79
C LEU A 8 -18.83 -6.97 -17.81
N THR A 9 -19.39 -5.78 -17.96
CA THR A 9 -18.65 -4.51 -17.86
C THR A 9 -19.33 -3.59 -16.85
N GLY A 10 -18.77 -2.47 -16.55
CA GLY A 10 -19.32 -1.47 -15.63
C GLY A 10 -18.25 -0.71 -14.89
N ASN A 11 -18.61 0.38 -14.25
CA ASN A 11 -17.70 1.16 -13.43
C ASN A 11 -17.14 0.35 -12.25
N PRO A 12 -15.99 0.72 -11.69
CA PRO A 12 -15.54 0.15 -10.42
C PRO A 12 -16.61 0.29 -9.33
N ASN A 13 -16.70 -0.71 -8.45
CA ASN A 13 -17.62 -0.73 -7.31
C ASN A 13 -19.14 -0.81 -7.61
N THR A 14 -19.55 -1.03 -8.84
CA THR A 14 -20.97 -1.23 -9.20
C THR A 14 -21.56 -2.58 -8.76
N GLY A 15 -20.75 -3.45 -8.15
CA GLY A 15 -21.18 -4.79 -7.72
C GLY A 15 -21.07 -5.87 -8.81
N LYS A 16 -20.38 -5.59 -9.92
CA LYS A 16 -20.16 -6.49 -11.06
C LYS A 16 -19.63 -7.87 -10.64
N SER A 17 -18.55 -7.92 -9.85
CA SER A 17 -17.97 -9.18 -9.38
C SER A 17 -18.89 -9.93 -8.42
N THR A 18 -19.76 -9.26 -7.68
CA THR A 18 -20.77 -9.89 -6.84
C THR A 18 -21.79 -10.62 -7.72
N ILE A 19 -22.29 -9.96 -8.75
CA ILE A 19 -23.22 -10.54 -9.71
C ILE A 19 -22.57 -11.71 -10.46
N PHE A 20 -21.32 -11.55 -10.90
CA PHE A 20 -20.55 -12.62 -11.54
C PHE A 20 -20.44 -13.87 -10.66
N ASN A 21 -20.09 -13.70 -9.38
CA ASN A 21 -19.96 -14.80 -8.43
C ASN A 21 -21.30 -15.52 -8.17
N GLU A 22 -22.38 -14.76 -8.05
CA GLU A 22 -23.73 -15.33 -7.88
C GLU A 22 -24.22 -16.12 -9.12
N LEU A 23 -23.89 -15.64 -10.33
CA LEU A 23 -24.28 -16.30 -11.58
C LEU A 23 -23.48 -17.57 -11.85
N THR A 24 -22.18 -17.57 -11.52
CA THR A 24 -21.25 -18.64 -11.88
C THR A 24 -20.96 -19.62 -10.75
N GLY A 25 -21.17 -19.21 -9.49
CA GLY A 25 -20.88 -20.01 -8.31
C GLY A 25 -19.41 -20.45 -8.26
N ALA A 26 -19.17 -21.74 -7.92
CA ALA A 26 -17.82 -22.33 -7.88
C ALA A 26 -17.23 -22.69 -9.26
N ARG A 27 -17.93 -22.43 -10.35
CA ARG A 27 -17.52 -22.80 -11.72
C ARG A 27 -16.78 -21.66 -12.40
N GLN A 28 -15.66 -21.25 -11.82
CA GLN A 28 -14.83 -20.13 -12.33
C GLN A 28 -13.44 -20.62 -12.70
N LYS A 29 -12.86 -20.03 -13.75
CA LYS A 29 -11.44 -20.13 -14.09
C LYS A 29 -10.82 -18.76 -13.89
N ILE A 30 -9.80 -18.69 -13.04
CA ILE A 30 -9.05 -17.48 -12.75
C ILE A 30 -7.71 -17.58 -13.48
N GLY A 31 -7.31 -16.53 -14.16
CA GLY A 31 -6.03 -16.39 -14.83
C GLY A 31 -5.67 -14.91 -14.91
N ASN A 32 -4.60 -14.56 -15.59
CA ASN A 32 -4.25 -13.16 -15.84
C ASN A 32 -4.58 -12.78 -17.28
N TRP A 33 -4.90 -11.50 -17.50
CA TRP A 33 -4.98 -10.97 -18.84
C TRP A 33 -3.58 -10.93 -19.48
N PRO A 34 -3.46 -11.24 -20.78
CA PRO A 34 -2.15 -11.24 -21.45
C PRO A 34 -1.43 -9.90 -21.32
N GLY A 35 -0.17 -9.93 -20.84
CA GLY A 35 0.70 -8.77 -20.76
C GLY A 35 0.49 -7.84 -19.55
N VAL A 36 -0.43 -8.15 -18.63
CA VAL A 36 -0.73 -7.37 -17.44
C VAL A 36 -0.98 -8.25 -16.22
N THR A 37 -0.87 -7.65 -15.01
CA THR A 37 -1.12 -8.35 -13.73
C THR A 37 -2.59 -8.24 -13.28
N VAL A 38 -3.51 -8.10 -14.19
CA VAL A 38 -4.95 -7.99 -13.92
C VAL A 38 -5.58 -9.37 -14.05
N ASP A 39 -6.40 -9.75 -13.07
CA ASP A 39 -7.07 -11.05 -13.04
C ASP A 39 -8.13 -11.16 -14.16
N LYS A 40 -8.09 -12.26 -14.90
CA LYS A 40 -9.13 -12.65 -15.83
C LYS A 40 -10.01 -13.72 -15.19
N LYS A 41 -11.29 -13.44 -15.04
CA LYS A 41 -12.27 -14.40 -14.50
C LYS A 41 -13.25 -14.82 -15.58
N VAL A 42 -13.32 -16.10 -15.84
CA VAL A 42 -14.27 -16.70 -16.78
C VAL A 42 -15.11 -17.71 -16.01
N GLY A 43 -16.41 -17.51 -16.02
CA GLY A 43 -17.36 -18.41 -15.36
C GLY A 43 -18.31 -19.07 -16.35
N TYR A 44 -18.90 -20.16 -15.93
CA TYR A 44 -19.85 -20.91 -16.72
C TYR A 44 -21.14 -21.12 -15.95
N ALA A 45 -22.26 -20.73 -16.55
CA ALA A 45 -23.59 -20.99 -16.06
C ALA A 45 -24.34 -21.88 -17.05
N ARG A 46 -25.33 -22.63 -16.56
CA ARG A 46 -26.24 -23.43 -17.40
C ARG A 46 -27.67 -23.03 -17.09
N HIS A 47 -28.39 -22.62 -18.11
CA HIS A 47 -29.77 -22.22 -17.97
C HIS A 47 -30.60 -22.80 -19.11
N LYS A 48 -31.66 -23.57 -18.71
CA LYS A 48 -32.41 -24.36 -19.66
C LYS A 48 -31.44 -25.11 -20.56
N ASP A 49 -31.57 -25.53 -21.65
CA ASP A 49 -30.63 -26.35 -22.44
C ASP A 49 -29.44 -25.53 -23.08
N ARG A 50 -29.15 -24.34 -22.58
CA ARG A 50 -28.04 -23.50 -23.08
C ARG A 50 -26.90 -23.39 -22.07
N ALA A 51 -25.67 -23.49 -22.56
CA ALA A 51 -24.47 -23.13 -21.82
C ALA A 51 -24.19 -21.65 -22.03
N ILE A 52 -23.86 -20.93 -20.95
CA ILE A 52 -23.54 -19.51 -20.95
C ILE A 52 -22.12 -19.37 -20.42
N SER A 53 -21.23 -18.77 -21.20
CA SER A 53 -19.89 -18.37 -20.80
C SER A 53 -19.92 -16.90 -20.41
N ILE A 54 -19.54 -16.58 -19.19
CA ILE A 54 -19.57 -15.22 -18.64
C ILE A 54 -18.14 -14.80 -18.34
N VAL A 55 -17.74 -13.66 -18.85
CA VAL A 55 -16.40 -13.07 -18.61
C VAL A 55 -16.55 -11.80 -17.78
N ASP A 56 -15.86 -11.72 -16.65
CA ASP A 56 -15.79 -10.52 -15.83
C ASP A 56 -14.65 -9.62 -16.35
N LEU A 57 -15.02 -8.49 -16.95
CA LEU A 57 -14.07 -7.50 -17.44
C LEU A 57 -13.63 -6.58 -16.28
N PRO A 58 -12.41 -6.03 -16.30
CA PRO A 58 -12.00 -5.01 -15.34
C PRO A 58 -12.99 -3.85 -15.27
N GLY A 59 -13.17 -3.27 -14.07
CA GLY A 59 -14.01 -2.07 -13.91
C GLY A 59 -13.36 -0.88 -14.61
N THR A 60 -14.14 -0.13 -15.41
CA THR A 60 -13.65 1.04 -16.12
C THR A 60 -14.68 2.16 -16.13
N TYR A 61 -14.23 3.41 -16.09
CA TYR A 61 -15.10 4.59 -16.20
C TYR A 61 -15.31 5.03 -17.65
N SER A 62 -14.44 4.62 -18.55
CA SER A 62 -14.50 4.96 -19.95
C SER A 62 -13.79 3.94 -20.83
N ILE A 63 -14.05 3.97 -22.13
CA ILE A 63 -13.38 3.14 -23.12
C ILE A 63 -12.41 3.97 -23.98
N ASN A 64 -11.60 4.82 -23.34
CA ASN A 64 -10.66 5.73 -24.04
C ASN A 64 -9.20 5.23 -24.09
N ALA A 65 -8.90 4.01 -23.68
CA ALA A 65 -7.58 3.36 -23.72
C ALA A 65 -6.45 4.13 -22.95
N ARG A 66 -6.78 4.83 -21.85
CA ARG A 66 -5.81 5.57 -21.06
C ARG A 66 -5.13 4.71 -19.99
N SER A 67 -5.86 3.76 -19.41
CA SER A 67 -5.31 2.81 -18.42
C SER A 67 -5.10 1.41 -19.04
N PRO A 68 -4.26 0.55 -18.42
CA PRO A 68 -4.12 -0.85 -18.83
C PRO A 68 -5.44 -1.60 -18.79
N GLU A 69 -6.28 -1.34 -17.76
CA GLU A 69 -7.61 -1.94 -17.61
C GLU A 69 -8.56 -1.52 -18.74
N GLU A 70 -8.58 -0.24 -19.08
CA GLU A 70 -9.38 0.28 -20.18
C GLU A 70 -8.97 -0.35 -21.53
N LYS A 71 -7.66 -0.51 -21.77
CA LYS A 71 -7.16 -1.20 -22.96
C LYS A 71 -7.66 -2.64 -23.05
N ILE A 72 -7.62 -3.38 -21.93
CA ILE A 72 -8.13 -4.76 -21.86
C ILE A 72 -9.61 -4.79 -22.23
N VAL A 73 -10.42 -3.89 -21.68
CA VAL A 73 -11.87 -3.83 -21.95
C VAL A 73 -12.12 -3.57 -23.43
N ILE A 74 -11.45 -2.55 -24.00
CA ILE A 74 -11.60 -2.20 -25.42
C ILE A 74 -11.18 -3.36 -26.32
N ASP A 75 -9.98 -3.90 -26.09
CA ASP A 75 -9.43 -5.00 -26.89
C ASP A 75 -10.34 -6.22 -26.83
N TYR A 76 -10.90 -6.52 -25.66
CA TYR A 76 -11.79 -7.63 -25.50
C TYR A 76 -13.13 -7.42 -26.20
N LEU A 77 -13.74 -6.24 -26.04
CA LEU A 77 -15.01 -5.89 -26.68
C LEU A 77 -14.91 -5.78 -28.21
N THR A 78 -13.72 -5.40 -28.72
CA THR A 78 -13.49 -5.22 -30.16
C THR A 78 -13.11 -6.52 -30.88
N ASN A 79 -12.27 -7.35 -30.24
CA ASN A 79 -11.66 -8.51 -30.89
C ASN A 79 -12.41 -9.83 -30.66
N ASN A 80 -13.41 -9.86 -29.79
CA ASN A 80 -14.18 -11.07 -29.52
C ASN A 80 -15.62 -10.93 -30.02
N LYS A 81 -16.15 -12.02 -30.59
CA LYS A 81 -17.59 -12.10 -30.92
C LYS A 81 -18.35 -12.37 -29.63
N LEU A 82 -19.02 -11.36 -29.14
CA LEU A 82 -19.90 -11.43 -27.98
C LEU A 82 -21.36 -11.44 -28.45
N ASP A 83 -22.15 -12.31 -27.84
CA ASP A 83 -23.59 -12.34 -28.09
C ASP A 83 -24.31 -11.25 -27.29
N LEU A 84 -23.74 -10.87 -26.12
CA LEU A 84 -24.30 -9.86 -25.23
C LEU A 84 -23.22 -9.25 -24.34
N VAL A 85 -23.29 -7.95 -24.13
CA VAL A 85 -22.54 -7.24 -23.09
C VAL A 85 -23.52 -6.73 -22.04
N MET A 86 -23.32 -7.06 -20.79
CA MET A 86 -24.09 -6.54 -19.67
C MET A 86 -23.29 -5.43 -18.99
N ASP A 87 -23.83 -4.23 -19.01
CA ASP A 87 -23.27 -3.06 -18.30
C ASP A 87 -23.94 -2.94 -16.94
N VAL A 88 -23.15 -3.14 -15.87
CA VAL A 88 -23.62 -3.07 -14.48
C VAL A 88 -23.50 -1.64 -13.98
N VAL A 89 -24.64 -0.99 -13.83
CA VAL A 89 -24.81 0.43 -13.47
C VAL A 89 -25.20 0.52 -11.99
N ASP A 90 -24.47 1.32 -11.21
CA ASP A 90 -24.87 1.65 -9.84
C ASP A 90 -26.02 2.66 -9.86
N SER A 91 -27.21 2.19 -9.45
CA SER A 91 -28.44 2.99 -9.40
C SER A 91 -28.34 4.19 -8.45
N THR A 92 -27.42 4.16 -7.48
CA THR A 92 -27.23 5.27 -6.53
C THR A 92 -26.45 6.43 -7.14
N ASN A 93 -25.71 6.17 -8.25
CA ASN A 93 -24.89 7.11 -8.99
C ASN A 93 -25.12 7.00 -10.51
N ILE A 94 -26.39 6.86 -10.91
CA ILE A 94 -26.78 6.52 -12.27
C ILE A 94 -26.20 7.47 -13.34
N SER A 95 -26.28 8.79 -13.14
CA SER A 95 -25.80 9.78 -14.11
C SER A 95 -24.34 9.56 -14.51
N ARG A 96 -23.49 9.28 -13.54
CA ARG A 96 -22.07 9.03 -13.78
C ARG A 96 -21.81 7.69 -14.47
N ASN A 97 -22.56 6.66 -14.08
CA ASN A 97 -22.41 5.32 -14.64
C ASN A 97 -22.89 5.25 -16.09
N LEU A 98 -23.90 6.03 -16.45
CA LEU A 98 -24.39 6.14 -17.84
C LEU A 98 -23.34 6.66 -18.82
N PHE A 99 -22.26 7.30 -18.37
CA PHE A 99 -21.18 7.74 -19.25
C PHE A 99 -20.52 6.58 -19.99
N LEU A 100 -20.26 5.46 -19.31
CA LEU A 100 -19.76 4.24 -19.93
C LEU A 100 -20.84 3.62 -20.84
N THR A 101 -22.08 3.56 -20.39
CA THR A 101 -23.23 3.05 -21.15
C THR A 101 -23.34 3.76 -22.51
N VAL A 102 -23.28 5.11 -22.52
CA VAL A 102 -23.33 5.91 -23.75
C VAL A 102 -22.16 5.57 -24.69
N GLN A 103 -20.96 5.39 -24.18
CA GLN A 103 -19.82 4.99 -24.98
C GLN A 103 -19.97 3.58 -25.60
N LEU A 104 -20.56 2.65 -24.86
CA LEU A 104 -20.88 1.31 -25.37
C LEU A 104 -21.92 1.37 -26.51
N LEU A 105 -22.94 2.21 -26.36
CA LEU A 105 -23.95 2.48 -27.37
C LEU A 105 -23.33 3.10 -28.65
N GLU A 106 -22.40 4.04 -28.52
CA GLU A 106 -21.66 4.64 -29.64
C GLU A 106 -20.89 3.59 -30.47
N LYS A 107 -20.46 2.50 -29.83
CA LYS A 107 -19.77 1.38 -30.48
C LYS A 107 -20.71 0.37 -31.16
N GLY A 108 -22.01 0.49 -30.93
CA GLY A 108 -23.00 -0.45 -31.49
C GLY A 108 -22.93 -1.87 -30.91
N ILE A 109 -22.48 -2.00 -29.67
CA ILE A 109 -22.33 -3.29 -28.97
C ILE A 109 -23.70 -3.78 -28.51
N PRO A 110 -24.04 -5.09 -28.64
CA PRO A 110 -25.26 -5.65 -28.09
C PRO A 110 -25.28 -5.48 -26.57
N LEU A 111 -26.15 -4.61 -26.04
CA LEU A 111 -26.07 -4.14 -24.67
C LEU A 111 -27.32 -4.55 -23.87
N LEU A 112 -27.12 -4.99 -22.63
CA LEU A 112 -28.11 -5.09 -21.56
C LEU A 112 -27.68 -4.19 -20.43
N ILE A 113 -28.53 -3.30 -19.97
CA ILE A 113 -28.25 -2.41 -18.85
C ILE A 113 -28.81 -3.04 -17.57
N ASP A 114 -27.95 -3.29 -16.61
CA ASP A 114 -28.33 -3.83 -15.29
C ASP A 114 -28.21 -2.74 -14.23
N LEU A 115 -29.32 -2.24 -13.76
CA LEU A 115 -29.43 -1.29 -12.66
C LEU A 115 -29.27 -2.04 -11.34
N ASN A 116 -28.06 -2.08 -10.82
CA ASN A 116 -27.76 -2.74 -9.55
C ASN A 116 -27.91 -1.76 -8.36
N MET A 117 -27.98 -2.30 -7.13
CA MET A 117 -28.16 -1.54 -5.89
C MET A 117 -29.47 -0.72 -5.86
N THR A 118 -30.52 -1.22 -6.48
CA THR A 118 -31.83 -0.54 -6.54
C THR A 118 -32.45 -0.36 -5.17
N ASP A 119 -32.24 -1.28 -4.24
CA ASP A 119 -32.66 -1.18 -2.84
C ASP A 119 -32.02 0.00 -2.11
N GLU A 120 -30.76 0.29 -2.40
CA GLU A 120 -30.04 1.44 -1.84
C GLU A 120 -30.50 2.76 -2.51
N ALA A 121 -30.71 2.74 -3.83
CA ALA A 121 -31.23 3.88 -4.57
C ALA A 121 -32.63 4.30 -4.05
N GLU A 122 -33.53 3.35 -3.86
CA GLU A 122 -34.86 3.61 -3.31
C GLU A 122 -34.80 4.16 -1.88
N ARG A 123 -33.90 3.65 -1.02
CA ARG A 123 -33.67 4.21 0.33
C ARG A 123 -33.20 5.65 0.30
N ARG A 124 -32.44 6.03 -0.72
CA ARG A 124 -32.00 7.43 -0.94
C ARG A 124 -33.07 8.31 -1.57
N GLY A 125 -34.20 7.75 -1.96
CA GLY A 125 -35.29 8.48 -2.62
C GLY A 125 -35.10 8.62 -4.14
N ILE A 126 -34.16 7.88 -4.73
CA ILE A 126 -33.96 7.82 -6.18
C ILE A 126 -34.93 6.79 -6.75
N ARG A 127 -35.77 7.21 -7.66
CA ARG A 127 -36.70 6.31 -8.37
C ARG A 127 -36.37 6.31 -9.85
N ILE A 128 -36.16 5.11 -10.41
CA ILE A 128 -35.80 4.92 -11.80
C ILE A 128 -36.93 4.15 -12.50
N ASP A 129 -37.50 4.79 -13.52
CA ASP A 129 -38.51 4.17 -14.38
C ASP A 129 -37.77 3.40 -15.51
N THR A 130 -37.70 2.07 -15.35
CA THR A 130 -36.99 1.20 -16.31
C THR A 130 -37.59 1.24 -17.70
N ARG A 131 -38.92 1.36 -17.82
CA ARG A 131 -39.57 1.38 -19.15
C ARG A 131 -39.22 2.65 -19.90
N LYS A 132 -39.25 3.80 -19.23
CA LYS A 132 -38.84 5.06 -19.85
C LYS A 132 -37.37 5.06 -20.20
N LEU A 133 -36.53 4.43 -19.37
CA LEU A 133 -35.11 4.28 -19.66
C LEU A 133 -34.89 3.38 -20.90
N GLU A 134 -35.61 2.27 -21.02
CA GLU A 134 -35.61 1.42 -22.22
C GLU A 134 -36.04 2.19 -23.46
N ASP A 135 -37.12 2.97 -23.36
CA ASP A 135 -37.64 3.77 -24.49
C ASP A 135 -36.63 4.82 -24.99
N VAL A 136 -35.93 5.50 -24.06
CA VAL A 136 -34.95 6.53 -24.39
C VAL A 136 -33.66 5.94 -24.92
N VAL A 137 -33.21 4.81 -24.42
CA VAL A 137 -31.94 4.19 -24.80
C VAL A 137 -32.13 3.21 -25.98
N GLY A 138 -33.26 2.54 -26.07
CA GLY A 138 -33.57 1.50 -27.07
C GLY A 138 -32.94 0.14 -26.74
N MET A 139 -32.46 -0.05 -25.50
CA MET A 139 -31.82 -1.28 -25.04
C MET A 139 -32.56 -1.82 -23.81
N PRO A 140 -32.55 -3.15 -23.58
CA PRO A 140 -33.20 -3.75 -22.44
C PRO A 140 -32.56 -3.30 -21.14
N VAL A 141 -33.40 -3.00 -20.13
CA VAL A 141 -32.99 -2.57 -18.80
C VAL A 141 -33.56 -3.53 -17.75
N VAL A 142 -32.73 -3.98 -16.85
CA VAL A 142 -33.13 -4.83 -15.71
C VAL A 142 -32.72 -4.20 -14.40
N GLN A 143 -33.44 -4.52 -13.35
CA GLN A 143 -33.10 -4.09 -11.99
C GLN A 143 -32.64 -5.27 -11.16
N THR A 144 -31.51 -5.11 -10.48
CA THR A 144 -30.97 -6.15 -9.60
C THR A 144 -30.57 -5.61 -8.24
N VAL A 145 -30.48 -6.54 -7.31
CA VAL A 145 -29.81 -6.40 -6.02
C VAL A 145 -28.79 -7.52 -5.96
N GLY A 146 -27.53 -7.22 -6.27
CA GLY A 146 -26.47 -8.20 -6.51
C GLY A 146 -26.23 -9.20 -5.37
N ARG A 147 -26.65 -8.86 -4.14
CA ARG A 147 -26.61 -9.77 -2.97
C ARG A 147 -27.81 -10.72 -2.90
N SER A 148 -28.81 -10.55 -3.76
CA SER A 148 -30.02 -11.36 -3.79
C SER A 148 -29.95 -12.43 -4.87
N SER A 149 -29.72 -13.67 -4.49
CA SER A 149 -29.69 -14.83 -5.41
C SER A 149 -30.96 -14.98 -6.26
N LYS A 150 -32.11 -14.52 -5.75
CA LYS A 150 -33.37 -14.52 -6.49
C LYS A 150 -33.39 -13.49 -7.61
N SER A 151 -32.77 -12.34 -7.38
CA SER A 151 -32.65 -11.24 -8.35
C SER A 151 -31.69 -11.63 -9.47
N THR A 152 -30.52 -12.14 -9.12
CA THR A 152 -29.47 -12.50 -10.08
C THR A 152 -29.81 -13.71 -10.95
N LYS A 153 -30.57 -14.70 -10.43
CA LYS A 153 -31.03 -15.84 -11.25
C LYS A 153 -31.95 -15.44 -12.39
N LYS A 154 -32.74 -14.38 -12.23
CA LYS A 154 -33.60 -13.85 -13.31
C LYS A 154 -32.79 -13.33 -14.49
N LEU A 155 -31.54 -12.89 -14.28
CA LEU A 155 -30.66 -12.43 -15.35
C LEU A 155 -30.38 -13.51 -16.39
N LEU A 156 -30.29 -14.77 -16.00
CA LEU A 156 -30.09 -15.88 -16.94
C LEU A 156 -31.27 -16.05 -17.92
N ASP A 157 -32.51 -15.79 -17.47
CA ASP A 157 -33.69 -15.75 -18.35
C ASP A 157 -33.59 -14.56 -19.31
N VAL A 158 -33.17 -13.38 -18.79
CA VAL A 158 -33.03 -12.15 -19.58
C VAL A 158 -31.94 -12.28 -20.62
N PHE A 159 -30.76 -12.85 -20.30
CA PHE A 159 -29.70 -13.10 -21.29
C PHE A 159 -30.24 -13.89 -22.49
N THR A 160 -31.02 -14.93 -22.23
CA THR A 160 -31.56 -15.77 -23.29
C THR A 160 -32.62 -15.06 -24.13
N SER A 161 -33.47 -14.25 -23.51
CA SER A 161 -34.51 -13.48 -24.23
C SER A 161 -33.92 -12.30 -25.00
N THR A 162 -32.96 -11.57 -24.43
CA THR A 162 -32.33 -10.41 -25.06
C THR A 162 -31.58 -10.77 -26.34
N VAL A 163 -30.85 -11.88 -26.33
CA VAL A 163 -30.09 -12.33 -27.53
C VAL A 163 -31.04 -12.76 -28.65
N MET A 164 -32.30 -13.19 -28.33
CA MET A 164 -33.29 -13.57 -29.30
C MET A 164 -34.11 -12.38 -29.84
N SER A 165 -33.99 -11.21 -29.22
CA SER A 165 -34.73 -10.00 -29.59
C SER A 165 -33.80 -9.03 -30.30
N ASN A 166 -34.22 -8.50 -31.46
CA ASN A 166 -33.48 -7.45 -32.16
C ASN A 166 -33.78 -6.11 -31.49
N TYR A 167 -32.93 -5.71 -30.53
CA TYR A 167 -32.96 -4.36 -29.98
C TYR A 167 -32.22 -3.38 -30.86
N GLU A 168 -32.79 -2.22 -31.11
CA GLU A 168 -32.18 -1.12 -31.86
C GLU A 168 -32.09 0.11 -31.01
N ALA A 169 -30.97 0.85 -31.15
CA ALA A 169 -30.81 2.14 -30.50
C ALA A 169 -31.98 3.09 -30.83
N SER A 170 -32.44 3.80 -29.83
CA SER A 170 -33.52 4.78 -29.96
C SER A 170 -33.18 5.89 -30.96
N PRO A 171 -34.17 6.66 -31.44
CA PRO A 171 -33.92 7.84 -32.30
C PRO A 171 -33.00 8.85 -31.64
N GLN A 172 -33.11 9.04 -30.30
CA GLN A 172 -32.25 9.97 -29.55
C GLN A 172 -30.80 9.51 -29.54
N VAL A 173 -30.55 8.21 -29.29
CA VAL A 173 -29.21 7.64 -29.34
C VAL A 173 -28.64 7.65 -30.76
N LYS A 174 -29.45 7.37 -31.80
CA LYS A 174 -29.02 7.47 -33.21
C LYS A 174 -28.59 8.91 -33.57
N ALA A 175 -29.38 9.91 -33.14
CA ALA A 175 -29.04 11.33 -33.35
C ALA A 175 -27.75 11.75 -32.59
N HIS A 176 -27.56 11.23 -31.39
CA HIS A 176 -26.33 11.43 -30.65
C HIS A 176 -25.12 10.84 -31.37
N ILE A 177 -25.21 9.61 -31.87
CA ILE A 177 -24.11 8.96 -32.63
C ILE A 177 -23.75 9.76 -33.87
N GLU A 178 -24.75 10.29 -34.60
CA GLU A 178 -24.50 11.17 -35.76
C GLU A 178 -23.78 12.44 -35.36
N LYS A 179 -24.23 13.11 -34.28
CA LYS A 179 -23.59 14.32 -33.76
C LYS A 179 -22.13 14.06 -33.38
N VAL A 180 -21.83 12.94 -32.71
CA VAL A 180 -20.45 12.58 -32.37
C VAL A 180 -19.60 12.35 -33.62
N ARG A 181 -20.13 11.69 -34.66
CA ARG A 181 -19.44 11.51 -35.94
C ARG A 181 -19.15 12.83 -36.62
N GLU A 182 -20.09 13.76 -36.62
CA GLU A 182 -19.90 15.12 -37.17
C GLU A 182 -18.78 15.88 -36.44
N ILE A 183 -18.75 15.82 -35.09
CA ILE A 183 -17.69 16.45 -34.32
C ILE A 183 -16.33 15.81 -34.64
N GLN A 184 -16.25 14.49 -34.73
CA GLN A 184 -15.01 13.78 -35.07
C GLN A 184 -14.50 14.08 -36.48
N SER A 185 -15.39 14.29 -37.46
CA SER A 185 -15.05 14.64 -38.84
C SER A 185 -14.76 16.13 -39.03
N SER A 186 -15.02 16.99 -38.07
CA SER A 186 -14.80 18.43 -38.15
C SER A 186 -13.32 18.79 -38.21
N SER A 187 -13.02 20.03 -38.61
CA SER A 187 -11.65 20.57 -38.73
C SER A 187 -11.10 21.11 -37.39
N LEU A 188 -11.75 20.83 -36.25
CA LEU A 188 -11.33 21.25 -34.92
C LEU A 188 -10.04 20.53 -34.46
N SER A 189 -9.32 21.12 -33.52
CA SER A 189 -8.19 20.45 -32.87
C SER A 189 -8.64 19.21 -32.09
N GLU A 190 -7.77 18.23 -31.91
CA GLU A 190 -8.11 17.00 -31.18
C GLU A 190 -8.60 17.25 -29.75
N SER A 191 -8.07 18.28 -29.09
CA SER A 191 -8.52 18.69 -27.76
C SER A 191 -9.95 19.25 -27.76
N GLU A 192 -10.26 20.12 -28.72
CA GLU A 192 -11.61 20.68 -28.88
C GLU A 192 -12.64 19.63 -29.30
N LYS A 193 -12.24 18.66 -30.15
CA LYS A 193 -13.11 17.53 -30.48
C LYS A 193 -13.45 16.70 -29.26
N GLN A 194 -12.45 16.38 -28.43
CA GLN A 194 -12.67 15.61 -27.19
C GLN A 194 -13.61 16.33 -26.23
N GLU A 195 -13.44 17.65 -26.06
CA GLU A 195 -14.30 18.45 -25.20
C GLU A 195 -15.75 18.44 -25.69
N LYS A 196 -15.98 18.70 -26.98
CA LYS A 196 -17.33 18.69 -27.57
C LYS A 196 -17.99 17.32 -27.57
N VAL A 197 -17.24 16.25 -27.73
CA VAL A 197 -17.77 14.88 -27.61
C VAL A 197 -18.19 14.59 -26.16
N ILE A 198 -17.42 15.02 -25.16
CA ILE A 198 -17.79 14.89 -23.76
C ILE A 198 -19.08 15.69 -23.45
N GLU A 199 -19.18 16.93 -23.92
CA GLU A 199 -20.40 17.74 -23.80
C GLU A 199 -21.62 17.06 -24.44
N ALA A 200 -21.46 16.50 -25.63
CA ALA A 200 -22.54 15.79 -26.31
C ALA A 200 -23.00 14.55 -25.54
N ARG A 201 -22.08 13.79 -24.92
CA ARG A 201 -22.40 12.65 -24.06
C ARG A 201 -23.17 13.05 -22.83
N TYR A 202 -22.74 14.10 -22.13
CA TYR A 202 -23.46 14.59 -20.96
C TYR A 202 -24.85 15.12 -21.34
N ALA A 203 -25.00 15.79 -22.48
CA ALA A 203 -26.31 16.22 -22.97
C ALA A 203 -27.29 15.05 -23.19
N LEU A 204 -26.83 13.90 -23.69
CA LEU A 204 -27.66 12.71 -23.79
C LEU A 204 -27.97 12.11 -22.41
N ILE A 205 -26.99 12.07 -21.52
CA ILE A 205 -27.18 11.60 -20.13
C ILE A 205 -28.23 12.46 -19.42
N ASP A 206 -28.17 13.77 -19.55
CA ASP A 206 -29.14 14.69 -18.95
C ASP A 206 -30.57 14.43 -19.47
N GLN A 207 -30.73 14.16 -20.78
CA GLN A 207 -32.01 13.76 -21.35
C GLN A 207 -32.53 12.44 -20.76
N ILE A 208 -31.65 11.45 -20.60
CA ILE A 208 -32.00 10.16 -19.97
C ILE A 208 -32.43 10.38 -18.51
N MET A 209 -31.68 11.18 -17.76
CA MET A 209 -31.94 11.49 -16.36
C MET A 209 -33.29 12.20 -16.19
N GLU A 210 -33.56 13.21 -17.02
CA GLU A 210 -34.82 13.97 -16.99
C GLU A 210 -36.04 13.11 -17.32
N ALA A 211 -35.89 12.19 -18.28
CA ALA A 211 -36.99 11.33 -18.72
C ALA A 211 -37.30 10.19 -17.75
N ALA A 212 -36.26 9.54 -17.18
CA ALA A 212 -36.42 8.25 -16.50
C ALA A 212 -36.10 8.26 -15.00
N VAL A 213 -35.50 9.32 -14.45
CA VAL A 213 -35.02 9.33 -13.05
C VAL A 213 -35.68 10.44 -12.25
N ASP A 214 -36.36 10.09 -11.17
CA ASP A 214 -36.94 11.05 -10.22
C ASP A 214 -36.04 11.15 -8.97
N MET A 215 -35.44 12.32 -8.79
CA MET A 215 -34.54 12.65 -7.67
C MET A 215 -35.15 13.69 -6.70
N ARG A 216 -36.44 14.00 -6.78
CA ARG A 216 -37.04 15.13 -6.03
C ARG A 216 -37.00 14.99 -4.51
N ASN A 217 -36.83 13.78 -4.00
CA ASN A 217 -36.82 13.48 -2.58
C ASN A 217 -35.46 12.95 -2.08
N VAL A 218 -34.39 13.22 -2.81
CA VAL A 218 -33.06 12.74 -2.41
C VAL A 218 -32.58 13.57 -1.20
N GLY A 219 -32.68 12.97 -0.02
CA GLY A 219 -32.07 13.51 1.20
C GLY A 219 -30.55 13.33 1.18
N GLN A 220 -29.81 14.23 1.85
CA GLN A 220 -28.38 14.04 2.05
C GLN A 220 -28.11 12.67 2.67
N SER A 221 -27.24 11.89 2.05
CA SER A 221 -26.83 10.60 2.58
C SER A 221 -26.11 10.77 3.91
N THR A 222 -26.15 9.77 4.78
CA THR A 222 -25.39 9.78 6.03
C THR A 222 -23.89 9.99 5.76
N SER A 223 -23.38 9.44 4.65
CA SER A 223 -21.99 9.63 4.22
C SER A 223 -21.69 11.09 3.88
N GLU A 224 -22.59 11.81 3.18
CA GLU A 224 -22.41 13.23 2.86
C GLU A 224 -22.40 14.11 4.11
N LYS A 225 -23.22 13.78 5.11
CA LYS A 225 -23.22 14.48 6.41
C LYS A 225 -21.88 14.28 7.14
N PHE A 226 -21.36 13.07 7.12
CA PHE A 226 -20.03 12.79 7.69
C PHE A 226 -18.92 13.50 6.90
N ASP A 227 -19.02 13.54 5.57
CA ASP A 227 -18.03 14.20 4.71
C ASP A 227 -17.97 15.71 4.92
N GLN A 228 -19.08 16.37 5.29
CA GLN A 228 -19.06 17.77 5.69
C GLN A 228 -18.12 18.05 6.87
N PHE A 229 -17.93 17.07 7.76
CA PHE A 229 -17.03 17.16 8.91
C PHE A 229 -15.64 16.60 8.59
N LEU A 230 -15.59 15.39 8.05
CA LEU A 230 -14.35 14.62 7.85
C LEU A 230 -13.56 15.05 6.61
N ALA A 231 -14.23 15.62 5.60
CA ALA A 231 -13.60 16.12 4.37
C ALA A 231 -13.53 17.67 4.32
N ASN A 232 -13.83 18.36 5.41
CA ASN A 232 -13.73 19.82 5.49
C ASN A 232 -12.26 20.25 5.40
N GLY A 233 -11.93 21.15 4.47
CA GLY A 233 -10.55 21.55 4.18
C GLY A 233 -9.68 22.00 5.38
N VAL A 234 -10.30 22.43 6.49
CA VAL A 234 -9.60 22.86 7.70
C VAL A 234 -9.54 21.74 8.75
N LEU A 235 -10.63 21.00 8.94
CA LEU A 235 -10.74 19.98 9.99
C LEU A 235 -10.21 18.62 9.56
N ALA A 236 -10.15 18.34 8.27
CA ALA A 236 -9.77 17.04 7.74
C ALA A 236 -8.35 16.60 8.13
N LEU A 237 -7.38 17.51 8.07
CA LEU A 237 -5.99 17.20 8.44
C LEU A 237 -5.83 16.95 9.95
N PRO A 238 -6.36 17.77 10.88
CA PRO A 238 -6.34 17.45 12.30
C PRO A 238 -7.03 16.14 12.66
N ILE A 239 -8.21 15.85 12.07
CA ILE A 239 -8.93 14.60 12.31
C ILE A 239 -8.10 13.40 11.81
N PHE A 240 -7.51 13.53 10.62
CA PHE A 240 -6.62 12.52 10.09
C PHE A 240 -5.44 12.24 11.01
N LEU A 241 -4.75 13.27 11.51
CA LEU A 241 -3.64 13.12 12.44
C LEU A 241 -4.09 12.48 13.77
N ALA A 242 -5.28 12.81 14.25
CA ALA A 242 -5.85 12.20 15.46
C ALA A 242 -6.14 10.70 15.26
N ILE A 243 -6.70 10.31 14.11
CA ILE A 243 -6.93 8.89 13.77
C ILE A 243 -5.61 8.14 13.62
N LEU A 244 -4.62 8.74 12.95
CA LEU A 244 -3.30 8.16 12.80
C LEU A 244 -2.62 7.97 14.17
N TYR A 245 -2.71 8.96 15.05
CA TYR A 245 -2.22 8.88 16.42
C TYR A 245 -2.91 7.76 17.20
N ALA A 246 -4.24 7.62 17.06
CA ALA A 246 -4.98 6.53 17.71
C ALA A 246 -4.53 5.15 17.20
N VAL A 247 -4.31 4.99 15.89
CA VAL A 247 -3.77 3.76 15.30
C VAL A 247 -2.38 3.44 15.87
N PHE A 248 -1.50 4.43 16.00
CA PHE A 248 -0.19 4.22 16.60
C PHE A 248 -0.26 3.87 18.09
N GLN A 249 -1.14 4.53 18.86
CA GLN A 249 -1.34 4.19 20.28
C GLN A 249 -1.87 2.76 20.47
N ILE A 250 -2.82 2.33 19.62
CA ILE A 250 -3.33 0.95 19.66
C ILE A 250 -2.20 -0.04 19.32
N THR A 251 -1.40 0.27 18.29
CA THR A 251 -0.35 -0.63 17.81
C THR A 251 0.84 -0.69 18.75
N PHE A 252 1.39 0.46 19.15
CA PHE A 252 2.68 0.54 19.87
C PHE A 252 2.57 0.73 21.37
N THR A 253 1.33 0.90 21.93
CA THR A 253 1.19 1.11 23.38
C THR A 253 0.14 0.22 24.00
N TRP A 254 -1.10 0.20 23.45
CA TRP A 254 -2.23 -0.40 24.17
C TRP A 254 -2.40 -1.90 23.92
N ILE A 255 -2.20 -2.38 22.71
CA ILE A 255 -2.45 -3.78 22.33
C ILE A 255 -1.20 -4.45 21.79
N GLY A 256 -0.52 -3.83 20.81
CA GLY A 256 0.59 -4.50 20.13
C GLY A 256 1.79 -4.70 21.03
N GLN A 257 2.22 -3.67 21.79
CA GLN A 257 3.37 -3.78 22.70
C GLN A 257 3.17 -4.81 23.81
N PRO A 258 2.06 -4.80 24.61
CA PRO A 258 1.87 -5.83 25.62
C PRO A 258 1.87 -7.27 25.09
N LEU A 259 1.38 -7.47 23.87
CA LEU A 259 1.43 -8.78 23.20
C LEU A 259 2.86 -9.14 22.75
N ALA A 260 3.63 -8.14 22.31
CA ALA A 260 5.02 -8.32 21.94
C ALA A 260 5.87 -8.65 23.17
N ASP A 261 5.70 -7.94 24.29
CA ASP A 261 6.41 -8.16 25.54
C ASP A 261 6.11 -9.56 26.12
N ALA A 262 4.84 -9.98 26.08
CA ALA A 262 4.46 -11.33 26.51
C ALA A 262 5.08 -12.43 25.63
N LEU A 263 5.23 -12.17 24.33
CA LEU A 263 5.86 -13.13 23.42
C LEU A 263 7.38 -13.12 23.57
N ASP A 264 7.96 -11.96 23.88
CA ASP A 264 9.38 -11.78 24.14
C ASP A 264 9.80 -12.56 25.40
N ALA A 265 9.07 -12.40 26.51
CA ALA A 265 9.27 -13.16 27.74
C ALA A 265 9.21 -14.68 27.48
N LEU A 266 8.21 -15.14 26.74
CA LEU A 266 8.06 -16.58 26.42
C LEU A 266 9.21 -17.12 25.58
N ILE A 267 9.77 -16.34 24.63
CA ILE A 267 10.81 -16.81 23.73
C ILE A 267 12.20 -16.58 24.29
N ASN A 268 12.49 -15.37 24.74
CA ASN A 268 13.84 -14.95 25.11
C ASN A 268 14.14 -15.17 26.60
N GLU A 269 13.14 -15.40 27.45
CA GLU A 269 13.34 -15.83 28.85
C GLU A 269 13.09 -17.33 28.98
N ASP A 270 11.83 -17.79 28.93
CA ASP A 270 11.47 -19.17 29.23
C ASP A 270 12.07 -20.21 28.25
N PHE A 271 11.89 -19.97 26.93
CA PHE A 271 12.34 -20.92 25.91
C PHE A 271 13.86 -20.93 25.75
N LEU A 272 14.51 -19.77 25.88
CA LEU A 272 15.97 -19.65 25.81
C LEU A 272 16.63 -20.36 26.99
N GLU A 273 16.17 -20.14 28.24
CA GLU A 273 16.68 -20.83 29.43
C GLU A 273 16.49 -22.33 29.34
N TRP A 274 15.30 -22.78 28.93
CA TRP A 274 15.04 -24.21 28.71
C TRP A 274 16.00 -24.80 27.68
N SER A 275 16.23 -24.09 26.57
CA SER A 275 17.11 -24.57 25.50
C SER A 275 18.58 -24.62 25.93
N LYS A 276 19.07 -23.63 26.70
CA LYS A 276 20.42 -23.65 27.29
C LYS A 276 20.61 -24.88 28.17
N GLY A 277 19.70 -25.12 29.10
CA GLY A 277 19.77 -26.29 29.98
C GLY A 277 19.73 -27.63 29.25
N ALA A 278 18.93 -27.73 28.17
CA ALA A 278 18.84 -28.92 27.35
C ALA A 278 20.14 -29.18 26.53
N LEU A 279 20.76 -28.11 26.01
CA LEU A 279 22.01 -28.19 25.24
C LEU A 279 23.21 -28.53 26.15
N GLU A 280 23.27 -27.97 27.37
CA GLU A 280 24.26 -28.31 28.38
C GLU A 280 24.15 -29.79 28.80
N ALA A 281 22.93 -30.27 29.07
CA ALA A 281 22.66 -31.65 29.43
C ALA A 281 23.02 -32.62 28.30
N ALA A 282 22.92 -32.20 27.05
CA ALA A 282 23.31 -32.97 25.87
C ALA A 282 24.83 -32.97 25.60
N GLY A 283 25.61 -32.17 26.35
CA GLY A 283 27.08 -32.06 26.17
C GLY A 283 27.49 -31.40 24.87
N VAL A 284 26.70 -30.51 24.34
CA VAL A 284 26.97 -29.78 23.10
C VAL A 284 28.12 -28.79 23.34
N ALA A 285 29.03 -28.64 22.37
CA ALA A 285 30.16 -27.70 22.47
C ALA A 285 29.69 -26.26 22.68
N GLU A 286 30.39 -25.48 23.53
CA GLU A 286 30.01 -24.10 23.94
C GLU A 286 29.73 -23.17 22.74
N TRP A 287 30.55 -23.20 21.70
CA TRP A 287 30.34 -22.40 20.49
C TRP A 287 29.05 -22.74 19.74
N MET A 288 28.64 -24.00 19.77
CA MET A 288 27.41 -24.46 19.14
C MET A 288 26.20 -24.12 20.00
N GLN A 289 26.35 -24.13 21.33
CA GLN A 289 25.33 -23.62 22.25
C GLN A 289 25.08 -22.14 21.96
N ALA A 290 26.13 -21.30 21.93
CA ALA A 290 26.03 -19.88 21.62
C ALA A 290 25.43 -19.63 20.22
N LEU A 291 25.80 -20.40 19.20
CA LEU A 291 25.18 -20.30 17.87
C LEU A 291 23.65 -20.55 17.92
N ILE A 292 23.23 -21.57 18.65
CA ILE A 292 21.82 -21.97 18.74
C ILE A 292 21.06 -20.95 19.58
N THR A 293 21.57 -20.56 20.75
CA THR A 293 20.89 -19.65 21.68
C THR A 293 20.87 -18.22 21.15
N ASP A 294 22.03 -17.65 20.89
CA ASP A 294 22.16 -16.23 20.58
C ASP A 294 21.96 -15.97 19.07
N GLY A 295 22.51 -16.85 18.20
CA GLY A 295 22.39 -16.71 16.76
C GLY A 295 21.00 -17.10 16.22
N VAL A 296 20.48 -18.27 16.64
CA VAL A 296 19.23 -18.82 16.08
C VAL A 296 18.03 -18.39 16.91
N ILE A 297 18.00 -18.70 18.20
CA ILE A 297 16.83 -18.44 19.06
C ILE A 297 16.68 -16.94 19.29
N GLY A 298 17.75 -16.22 19.65
CA GLY A 298 17.73 -14.78 19.81
C GLY A 298 17.36 -14.05 18.52
N GLY A 299 17.92 -14.48 17.37
CA GLY A 299 17.60 -13.88 16.07
C GLY A 299 16.16 -14.13 15.61
N VAL A 300 15.63 -15.36 15.80
CA VAL A 300 14.22 -15.68 15.50
C VAL A 300 13.30 -15.02 16.50
N GLY A 301 13.66 -15.01 17.79
CA GLY A 301 12.92 -14.34 18.87
C GLY A 301 12.68 -12.86 18.54
N ALA A 302 13.73 -12.14 18.20
CA ALA A 302 13.65 -10.74 17.81
C ALA A 302 12.68 -10.48 16.64
N VAL A 303 12.51 -11.42 15.70
CA VAL A 303 11.51 -11.30 14.63
C VAL A 303 10.12 -11.57 15.13
N LEU A 304 9.95 -12.62 15.95
CA LEU A 304 8.64 -13.05 16.43
C LEU A 304 8.01 -12.01 17.37
N THR A 305 8.80 -11.29 18.16
CA THR A 305 8.33 -10.22 19.04
C THR A 305 7.72 -9.04 18.28
N PHE A 306 8.12 -8.80 17.02
CA PHE A 306 7.48 -7.79 16.17
C PHE A 306 6.19 -8.26 15.49
N VAL A 307 5.90 -9.54 15.47
CA VAL A 307 4.72 -10.09 14.78
C VAL A 307 3.41 -9.54 15.33
N PRO A 308 3.15 -9.50 16.63
CA PRO A 308 1.92 -8.93 17.18
C PRO A 308 1.71 -7.47 16.78
N LEU A 309 2.76 -6.64 16.86
CA LEU A 309 2.71 -5.23 16.45
C LEU A 309 2.25 -5.06 15.00
N ILE A 310 2.80 -5.88 14.11
CA ILE A 310 2.48 -5.84 12.68
C ILE A 310 1.07 -6.32 12.40
N PHE A 311 0.60 -7.36 13.10
CA PHE A 311 -0.78 -7.85 12.95
C PHE A 311 -1.80 -6.81 13.43
N VAL A 312 -1.55 -6.15 14.57
CA VAL A 312 -2.41 -5.06 15.08
C VAL A 312 -2.43 -3.88 14.10
N LEU A 313 -1.26 -3.50 13.56
CA LEU A 313 -1.17 -2.43 12.56
C LEU A 313 -1.96 -2.77 11.29
N PHE A 314 -1.79 -3.98 10.74
CA PHE A 314 -2.53 -4.42 9.56
C PHE A 314 -4.04 -4.50 9.81
N PHE A 315 -4.44 -4.92 11.01
CA PHE A 315 -5.84 -4.93 11.40
C PHE A 315 -6.43 -3.51 11.39
N CYS A 316 -5.78 -2.55 12.03
CA CYS A 316 -6.23 -1.17 12.06
C CYS A 316 -6.31 -0.55 10.66
N LEU A 317 -5.30 -0.79 9.82
CA LEU A 317 -5.26 -0.27 8.45
C LEU A 317 -6.32 -0.91 7.56
N SER A 318 -6.52 -2.25 7.62
CA SER A 318 -7.56 -2.93 6.86
C SER A 318 -8.97 -2.54 7.33
N PHE A 319 -9.13 -2.27 8.63
CA PHE A 319 -10.38 -1.73 9.16
C PHE A 319 -10.68 -0.33 8.61
N LEU A 320 -9.71 0.58 8.64
CA LEU A 320 -9.85 1.93 8.09
C LEU A 320 -10.14 1.92 6.59
N ASP A 321 -9.47 1.04 5.84
CA ASP A 321 -9.71 0.87 4.40
C ASP A 321 -11.13 0.38 4.13
N GLY A 322 -11.58 -0.63 4.87
CA GLY A 322 -12.93 -1.18 4.78
C GLY A 322 -14.05 -0.20 5.12
N THR A 323 -13.78 0.83 5.95
CA THR A 323 -14.74 1.91 6.24
C THR A 323 -14.91 2.88 5.07
N GLY A 324 -14.00 2.93 4.11
CA GLY A 324 -13.94 3.92 3.04
C GLY A 324 -13.28 5.25 3.46
N TYR A 325 -12.69 5.33 4.66
CA TYR A 325 -12.00 6.54 5.13
C TYR A 325 -10.71 6.82 4.36
N MET A 326 -9.99 5.77 3.94
CA MET A 326 -8.74 5.90 3.19
C MET A 326 -8.92 6.66 1.86
N ALA A 327 -10.05 6.48 1.18
CA ALA A 327 -10.37 7.22 -0.03
C ALA A 327 -10.51 8.74 0.23
N ARG A 328 -11.08 9.13 1.39
CA ARG A 328 -11.20 10.55 1.78
C ARG A 328 -9.85 11.17 2.07
N ILE A 329 -8.98 10.44 2.76
CA ILE A 329 -7.60 10.90 2.99
C ILE A 329 -6.88 11.14 1.67
N ALA A 330 -7.00 10.19 0.72
CA ALA A 330 -6.41 10.34 -0.60
C ALA A 330 -6.94 11.59 -1.32
N PHE A 331 -8.23 11.88 -1.21
CA PHE A 331 -8.86 13.08 -1.79
C PHE A 331 -8.36 14.37 -1.13
N ILE A 332 -8.33 14.42 0.20
CA ILE A 332 -7.89 15.60 0.97
C ILE A 332 -6.41 15.90 0.72
N MET A 333 -5.59 14.86 0.61
CA MET A 333 -4.15 14.98 0.42
C MET A 333 -3.75 15.18 -1.05
N ASP A 334 -4.67 15.01 -2.01
CA ASP A 334 -4.36 15.13 -3.45
C ASP A 334 -3.70 16.46 -3.84
N PRO A 335 -4.15 17.65 -3.36
CA PRO A 335 -3.50 18.91 -3.69
C PRO A 335 -2.04 19.00 -3.18
N ILE A 336 -1.75 18.36 -2.04
CA ILE A 336 -0.40 18.31 -1.45
C ILE A 336 0.45 17.32 -2.23
N MET A 337 -0.07 16.11 -2.47
CA MET A 337 0.65 15.05 -3.20
C MET A 337 0.99 15.46 -4.63
N ARG A 338 0.10 16.15 -5.34
CA ARG A 338 0.37 16.68 -6.69
C ARG A 338 1.54 17.65 -6.73
N ARG A 339 1.74 18.46 -5.69
CA ARG A 339 2.92 19.33 -5.58
C ARG A 339 4.22 18.55 -5.42
N CYS A 340 4.13 17.33 -4.91
CA CYS A 340 5.26 16.39 -4.79
C CYS A 340 5.41 15.47 -6.02
N GLY A 341 4.57 15.65 -7.06
CA GLY A 341 4.60 14.84 -8.29
C GLY A 341 3.90 13.49 -8.19
N LEU A 342 3.07 13.28 -7.16
CA LEU A 342 2.28 12.07 -6.90
C LEU A 342 0.78 12.36 -6.94
N THR A 343 -0.05 11.35 -7.16
CA THR A 343 -1.50 11.45 -6.96
C THR A 343 -1.87 11.30 -5.48
N GLY A 344 -3.07 11.74 -5.09
CA GLY A 344 -3.56 11.65 -3.71
C GLY A 344 -3.53 10.24 -3.13
N LYS A 345 -3.73 9.19 -3.95
CA LYS A 345 -3.58 7.80 -3.49
C LYS A 345 -2.18 7.46 -2.98
N GLY A 346 -1.15 8.18 -3.42
CA GLY A 346 0.23 8.00 -2.97
C GLY A 346 0.42 8.20 -1.47
N ILE A 347 -0.51 8.90 -0.79
CA ILE A 347 -0.46 9.06 0.66
C ILE A 347 -0.65 7.72 1.40
N MET A 348 -1.45 6.78 0.85
CA MET A 348 -1.76 5.51 1.53
C MET A 348 -0.51 4.68 1.85
N PRO A 349 0.36 4.33 0.88
CA PRO A 349 1.60 3.63 1.21
C PRO A 349 2.55 4.47 2.07
N LEU A 350 2.61 5.79 1.88
CA LEU A 350 3.49 6.64 2.69
C LEU A 350 3.10 6.66 4.17
N MET A 351 1.81 6.69 4.48
CA MET A 351 1.34 6.59 5.87
C MET A 351 1.78 5.29 6.55
N MET A 352 1.65 4.17 5.84
CA MET A 352 2.13 2.89 6.36
C MET A 352 3.64 2.90 6.60
N GLY A 353 4.39 3.73 5.85
CA GLY A 353 5.82 3.91 5.95
C GLY A 353 6.31 4.42 7.32
N PHE A 354 5.49 5.18 8.04
CA PHE A 354 5.81 5.61 9.41
C PHE A 354 5.77 4.44 10.42
N GLY A 355 5.01 3.39 10.16
CA GLY A 355 5.05 2.17 10.97
C GLY A 355 6.13 1.21 10.49
N CYS A 356 6.06 0.79 9.23
CA CYS A 356 7.01 -0.15 8.63
C CYS A 356 7.09 0.04 7.10
N GLY A 357 8.30 0.13 6.56
CA GLY A 357 8.53 0.29 5.13
C GLY A 357 8.07 -0.92 4.28
N VAL A 358 8.10 -2.14 4.82
CA VAL A 358 7.74 -3.36 4.08
C VAL A 358 6.26 -3.36 3.65
N PRO A 359 5.28 -3.21 4.56
CA PRO A 359 3.86 -3.11 4.19
C PRO A 359 3.58 -1.87 3.33
N ALA A 360 4.29 -0.77 3.56
CA ALA A 360 4.15 0.43 2.76
C ALA A 360 4.53 0.20 1.29
N ILE A 361 5.67 -0.44 1.04
CA ILE A 361 6.12 -0.81 -0.30
C ILE A 361 5.13 -1.78 -0.95
N MET A 362 4.60 -2.74 -0.19
CA MET A 362 3.56 -3.66 -0.67
C MET A 362 2.25 -2.93 -1.00
N GLY A 363 1.87 -1.94 -0.18
CA GLY A 363 0.68 -1.11 -0.38
C GLY A 363 0.72 -0.26 -1.66
N ALA A 364 1.90 0.03 -2.17
CA ALA A 364 2.06 0.75 -3.44
C ALA A 364 1.44 0.02 -4.66
N ARG A 365 1.09 -1.26 -4.52
CA ARG A 365 0.31 -2.01 -5.54
C ARG A 365 -1.07 -1.40 -5.82
N ALA A 366 -1.65 -0.71 -4.84
CA ALA A 366 -2.96 -0.07 -4.97
C ALA A 366 -2.92 1.20 -5.84
N LEU A 367 -1.74 1.64 -6.27
CA LEU A 367 -1.58 2.81 -7.13
C LEU A 367 -1.75 2.45 -8.60
N ASP A 368 -2.60 3.19 -9.29
CA ASP A 368 -2.99 2.93 -10.68
C ASP A 368 -1.86 3.29 -11.68
N SER A 369 -1.04 4.30 -11.34
CA SER A 369 0.08 4.75 -12.17
C SER A 369 1.38 4.01 -11.83
N ASN A 370 2.07 3.48 -12.83
CA ASN A 370 3.40 2.90 -12.67
C ASN A 370 4.42 3.91 -12.14
N LYS A 371 4.31 5.18 -12.55
CA LYS A 371 5.10 6.30 -12.05
C LYS A 371 4.91 6.46 -10.56
N ASP A 372 3.66 6.65 -10.11
CA ASP A 372 3.34 6.87 -8.70
C ASP A 372 3.75 5.67 -7.85
N ARG A 373 3.54 4.46 -8.37
CA ARG A 373 3.94 3.22 -7.71
C ARG A 373 5.45 3.16 -7.48
N LEU A 374 6.25 3.39 -8.50
CA LEU A 374 7.70 3.33 -8.40
C LEU A 374 8.26 4.46 -7.54
N ILE A 375 7.78 5.69 -7.69
CA ILE A 375 8.21 6.81 -6.85
C ILE A 375 7.85 6.51 -5.38
N SER A 376 6.61 6.08 -5.09
CA SER A 376 6.19 5.75 -3.71
C SER A 376 7.05 4.64 -3.11
N ILE A 377 7.38 3.57 -3.86
CA ILE A 377 8.27 2.50 -3.42
C ILE A 377 9.66 3.04 -3.07
N LEU A 378 10.21 3.92 -3.91
CA LEU A 378 11.57 4.44 -3.74
C LEU A 378 11.69 5.46 -2.59
N ILE A 379 10.64 6.27 -2.33
CA ILE A 379 10.71 7.29 -1.27
C ILE A 379 10.25 6.79 0.10
N THR A 380 9.44 5.74 0.16
CA THR A 380 8.94 5.17 1.42
C THR A 380 10.04 4.91 2.46
N PRO A 381 11.23 4.40 2.12
CA PRO A 381 12.25 4.13 3.11
C PRO A 381 12.87 5.37 3.78
N PHE A 382 12.65 6.58 3.26
CA PHE A 382 13.07 7.83 3.94
C PHE A 382 12.20 8.12 5.17
N LEU A 383 11.00 7.58 5.24
CA LEU A 383 10.12 7.75 6.40
C LEU A 383 10.67 7.00 7.61
N THR A 384 10.43 7.55 8.79
CA THR A 384 10.90 6.95 10.04
C THR A 384 9.99 5.78 10.40
N CYS A 385 10.51 4.56 10.28
CA CYS A 385 9.79 3.36 10.72
C CYS A 385 10.07 3.05 12.21
N GLY A 386 9.25 2.18 12.83
CA GLY A 386 9.38 1.80 14.23
C GLY A 386 10.78 1.30 14.62
N ALA A 387 11.49 0.61 13.72
CA ALA A 387 12.84 0.11 13.97
C ALA A 387 13.94 1.19 13.98
N LYS A 388 13.68 2.38 13.39
CA LYS A 388 14.61 3.51 13.44
C LYS A 388 14.47 4.34 14.72
N LEU A 389 13.26 4.31 15.33
CA LEU A 389 12.97 5.12 16.51
C LEU A 389 13.90 4.82 17.70
N PRO A 390 14.18 3.55 18.07
CA PRO A 390 15.12 3.24 19.15
C PRO A 390 16.51 3.81 18.94
N ILE A 391 17.02 3.84 17.68
CA ILE A 391 18.32 4.45 17.37
C ILE A 391 18.29 5.94 17.69
N MET A 392 17.23 6.63 17.23
CA MET A 392 17.09 8.08 17.46
C MET A 392 16.91 8.38 18.94
N ALA A 393 16.10 7.57 19.65
CA ALA A 393 15.85 7.74 21.08
C ALA A 393 17.15 7.54 21.90
N LEU A 394 17.94 6.50 21.60
CA LEU A 394 19.20 6.21 22.26
C LEU A 394 20.17 7.39 22.13
N PHE A 395 20.46 7.82 20.92
CA PHE A 395 21.41 8.92 20.69
C PHE A 395 20.89 10.26 21.22
N ALA A 396 19.58 10.52 21.11
CA ALA A 396 18.98 11.73 21.65
C ALA A 396 19.04 11.77 23.19
N ALA A 397 18.73 10.67 23.86
CA ALA A 397 18.81 10.59 25.33
C ALA A 397 20.25 10.72 25.84
N MET A 398 21.22 10.15 25.12
CA MET A 398 22.64 10.20 25.55
C MET A 398 23.29 11.57 25.36
N PHE A 399 23.04 12.23 24.23
CA PHE A 399 23.75 13.47 23.85
C PHE A 399 22.90 14.74 24.03
N PHE A 400 21.56 14.62 24.10
CA PHE A 400 20.62 15.74 24.20
C PHE A 400 19.50 15.46 25.21
N PRO A 401 19.81 15.13 26.49
CA PRO A 401 18.82 14.70 27.46
C PRO A 401 17.67 15.70 27.66
N ASP A 402 17.98 17.02 27.63
CA ASP A 402 17.00 18.09 27.82
C ASP A 402 16.12 18.32 26.57
N ASP A 403 16.62 17.97 25.38
CA ASP A 403 15.98 18.24 24.08
C ASP A 403 15.70 16.96 23.27
N ALA A 404 15.78 15.79 23.88
CA ALA A 404 15.68 14.50 23.17
C ALA A 404 14.43 14.39 22.29
N ALA A 405 13.27 14.81 22.78
CA ALA A 405 12.03 14.79 22.03
C ALA A 405 12.06 15.71 20.78
N ASN A 406 12.67 16.89 20.91
CA ASN A 406 12.81 17.85 19.82
C ASN A 406 13.75 17.31 18.73
N VAL A 407 14.86 16.67 19.12
CA VAL A 407 15.82 16.05 18.21
C VAL A 407 15.17 14.89 17.44
N VAL A 408 14.46 14.00 18.12
CA VAL A 408 13.72 12.90 17.48
C VAL A 408 12.68 13.46 16.51
N PHE A 409 11.91 14.47 16.93
CA PHE A 409 10.92 15.11 16.06
C PHE A 409 11.57 15.74 14.81
N ALA A 410 12.72 16.39 14.96
CA ALA A 410 13.47 16.93 13.83
C ALA A 410 13.89 15.84 12.83
N MET A 411 14.26 14.63 13.29
CA MET A 411 14.58 13.50 12.42
C MET A 411 13.36 13.00 11.64
N TYR A 412 12.14 13.01 12.25
CA TYR A 412 10.90 12.70 11.53
C TYR A 412 10.64 13.71 10.42
N ILE A 413 10.75 15.01 10.71
CA ILE A 413 10.58 16.06 9.71
C ILE A 413 11.62 15.93 8.59
N LEU A 414 12.87 15.65 8.92
CA LEU A 414 13.94 15.43 7.94
C LEU A 414 13.55 14.29 6.97
N GLY A 415 13.07 13.17 7.49
CA GLY A 415 12.64 12.04 6.67
C GLY A 415 11.53 12.41 5.68
N VAL A 416 10.52 13.16 6.14
CA VAL A 416 9.41 13.64 5.29
C VAL A 416 9.93 14.63 4.23
N VAL A 417 10.75 15.60 4.62
CA VAL A 417 11.31 16.59 3.69
C VAL A 417 12.15 15.92 2.61
N MET A 418 12.99 14.97 3.00
CA MET A 418 13.80 14.21 2.04
C MET A 418 12.95 13.36 1.11
N ALA A 419 11.90 12.72 1.61
CA ALA A 419 10.95 11.99 0.76
C ALA A 419 10.30 12.90 -0.30
N ILE A 420 9.90 14.11 0.08
CA ILE A 420 9.32 15.11 -0.84
C ILE A 420 10.34 15.56 -1.89
N ILE A 421 11.55 15.92 -1.46
CA ILE A 421 12.63 16.36 -2.37
C ILE A 421 12.93 15.26 -3.39
N VAL A 422 13.14 14.04 -2.92
CA VAL A 422 13.48 12.91 -3.79
C VAL A 422 12.29 12.54 -4.70
N ALA A 423 11.04 12.59 -4.21
CA ALA A 423 9.86 12.38 -5.05
C ALA A 423 9.84 13.36 -6.23
N LYS A 424 10.08 14.65 -5.96
CA LYS A 424 10.10 15.67 -6.99
C LYS A 424 11.24 15.45 -7.98
N VAL A 425 12.45 15.18 -7.49
CA VAL A 425 13.62 14.91 -8.35
C VAL A 425 13.39 13.70 -9.24
N LEU A 426 12.90 12.58 -8.69
CA LEU A 426 12.59 11.37 -9.48
C LEU A 426 11.47 11.62 -10.48
N GLY A 427 10.44 12.35 -10.09
CA GLY A 427 9.31 12.71 -10.97
C GLY A 427 9.73 13.57 -12.17
N GLU A 428 10.64 14.52 -11.98
CA GLU A 428 11.10 15.42 -13.03
C GLU A 428 12.22 14.81 -13.90
N THR A 429 13.03 13.89 -13.35
CA THR A 429 14.20 13.34 -14.06
C THR A 429 13.93 11.98 -14.72
N MET A 430 13.38 11.03 -13.97
CA MET A 430 13.25 9.63 -14.43
C MET A 430 11.86 9.29 -14.92
N PHE A 431 10.81 9.93 -14.42
CA PHE A 431 9.42 9.58 -14.67
C PHE A 431 8.64 10.78 -15.23
N LYS A 432 8.96 11.20 -16.46
CA LYS A 432 8.37 12.37 -17.12
C LYS A 432 6.98 12.13 -17.75
N GLU A 433 6.28 11.06 -17.39
CA GLU A 433 4.94 10.81 -17.93
C GLU A 433 3.94 11.88 -17.49
N GLU A 434 3.06 12.28 -18.40
CA GLU A 434 1.97 13.23 -18.12
C GLU A 434 1.07 12.67 -17.01
N GLY A 435 0.72 13.54 -16.05
CA GLY A 435 -0.08 13.16 -14.89
C GLY A 435 -1.43 12.60 -15.33
N SER A 436 -1.78 11.41 -14.87
CA SER A 436 -3.11 10.86 -15.07
C SER A 436 -4.14 11.77 -14.42
N THR A 437 -5.21 12.09 -15.15
CA THR A 437 -6.38 12.74 -14.57
C THR A 437 -7.03 11.77 -13.60
N PHE A 438 -6.78 12.01 -12.32
CA PHE A 438 -7.27 11.17 -11.24
C PHE A 438 -8.71 11.54 -10.90
N LEU A 439 -9.64 10.65 -11.20
CA LEU A 439 -11.04 10.72 -10.76
C LEU A 439 -11.20 9.76 -9.58
N LEU A 440 -11.28 10.30 -8.37
CA LEU A 440 -11.50 9.51 -7.17
C LEU A 440 -13.00 9.48 -6.84
N GLU A 441 -13.60 8.29 -6.87
CA GLU A 441 -14.91 8.08 -6.25
C GLU A 441 -14.74 7.91 -4.75
N LEU A 442 -15.51 8.69 -3.98
CA LEU A 442 -15.60 8.52 -2.55
C LEU A 442 -16.64 7.41 -2.27
N PRO A 443 -16.23 6.19 -1.90
CA PRO A 443 -17.18 5.13 -1.56
C PRO A 443 -17.99 5.55 -0.33
N PRO A 444 -19.27 5.14 -0.18
CA PRO A 444 -20.04 5.44 1.01
C PRO A 444 -19.36 4.84 2.25
N TYR A 445 -19.48 5.51 3.41
CA TYR A 445 -19.03 4.92 4.67
C TYR A 445 -19.83 3.66 4.97
N ARG A 446 -19.12 2.60 5.28
CA ARG A 446 -19.71 1.30 5.64
C ARG A 446 -18.97 0.73 6.84
N MET A 447 -19.68 0.04 7.71
CA MET A 447 -19.00 -0.81 8.68
C MET A 447 -18.36 -1.98 7.91
N PRO A 448 -17.05 -2.17 8.06
CA PRO A 448 -16.36 -3.25 7.34
C PRO A 448 -16.85 -4.61 7.84
N ASP A 449 -16.89 -5.58 6.95
CA ASP A 449 -17.11 -6.97 7.34
C ASP A 449 -15.88 -7.49 8.10
N MET A 450 -16.06 -7.78 9.39
CA MET A 450 -14.97 -8.22 10.26
C MET A 450 -14.27 -9.48 9.76
N LYS A 451 -14.99 -10.38 9.09
CA LYS A 451 -14.39 -11.58 8.50
C LYS A 451 -13.41 -11.21 7.38
N THR A 452 -13.79 -10.28 6.53
CA THR A 452 -12.93 -9.77 5.46
C THR A 452 -11.70 -9.07 6.04
N VAL A 453 -11.88 -8.20 7.04
CA VAL A 453 -10.76 -7.50 7.72
C VAL A 453 -9.76 -8.50 8.32
N LEU A 454 -10.26 -9.53 9.01
CA LEU A 454 -9.39 -10.57 9.61
C LEU A 454 -8.65 -11.40 8.55
N LEU A 455 -9.33 -11.77 7.45
CA LEU A 455 -8.69 -12.48 6.35
C LEU A 455 -7.60 -11.64 5.67
N GLU A 456 -7.87 -10.38 5.39
CA GLU A 456 -6.87 -9.47 4.83
C GLU A 456 -5.68 -9.25 5.77
N THR A 457 -5.95 -9.09 7.06
CA THR A 457 -4.92 -8.99 8.10
C THR A 457 -4.03 -10.23 8.11
N TRP A 458 -4.66 -11.41 8.06
CA TRP A 458 -3.94 -12.69 8.03
C TRP A 458 -3.07 -12.84 6.77
N ASP A 459 -3.63 -12.52 5.59
CA ASP A 459 -2.89 -12.66 4.33
C ASP A 459 -1.70 -11.69 4.25
N LYS A 460 -1.89 -10.44 4.70
CA LYS A 460 -0.81 -9.44 4.79
C LYS A 460 0.24 -9.87 5.83
N GLY A 461 -0.19 -10.29 7.02
CA GLY A 461 0.68 -10.73 8.12
C GLY A 461 1.45 -12.01 7.80
N LYS A 462 0.80 -13.03 7.23
CA LYS A 462 1.45 -14.25 6.75
C LYS A 462 2.50 -13.94 5.67
N GLY A 463 2.17 -13.04 4.74
CA GLY A 463 3.12 -12.61 3.71
C GLY A 463 4.36 -11.94 4.28
N TYR A 464 4.22 -11.16 5.35
CA TYR A 464 5.33 -10.59 6.11
C TYR A 464 6.12 -11.67 6.84
N LEU A 465 5.46 -12.53 7.61
CA LEU A 465 6.10 -13.55 8.45
C LEU A 465 7.01 -14.48 7.64
N ILE A 466 6.54 -14.96 6.48
CA ILE A 466 7.33 -15.83 5.62
C ILE A 466 8.56 -15.10 5.04
N LYS A 467 8.39 -13.85 4.60
CA LYS A 467 9.49 -13.09 3.97
C LYS A 467 10.50 -12.59 5.00
N ALA A 468 10.01 -11.96 6.07
CA ALA A 468 10.86 -11.42 7.12
C ALA A 468 11.54 -12.54 7.90
N GLY A 469 10.79 -13.57 8.30
CA GLY A 469 11.35 -14.67 9.07
C GLY A 469 12.51 -15.38 8.36
N THR A 470 12.40 -15.67 7.06
CA THR A 470 13.48 -16.32 6.32
C THR A 470 14.71 -15.44 6.12
N ILE A 471 14.51 -14.16 5.79
CA ILE A 471 15.61 -13.24 5.49
C ILE A 471 16.32 -12.83 6.78
N ILE A 472 15.55 -12.49 7.83
CA ILE A 472 16.13 -12.02 9.09
C ILE A 472 16.82 -13.18 9.82
N PHE A 473 16.23 -14.40 9.79
CA PHE A 473 16.91 -15.58 10.32
C PHE A 473 18.30 -15.77 9.69
N ALA A 474 18.38 -15.77 8.35
CA ALA A 474 19.66 -15.90 7.66
C ALA A 474 20.62 -14.75 8.00
N ALA A 475 20.09 -13.53 8.13
CA ALA A 475 20.88 -12.35 8.49
C ALA A 475 21.39 -12.43 9.93
N SER A 476 20.58 -12.87 10.89
CA SER A 476 20.99 -13.00 12.30
C SER A 476 22.11 -14.03 12.49
N VAL A 477 21.96 -15.19 11.85
CA VAL A 477 23.03 -16.20 11.85
C VAL A 477 24.31 -15.65 11.20
N LEU A 478 24.19 -14.90 10.10
CA LEU A 478 25.34 -14.29 9.43
C LEU A 478 26.02 -13.22 10.32
N ILE A 479 25.23 -12.35 10.98
CA ILE A 479 25.77 -11.34 11.90
C ILE A 479 26.49 -12.04 13.04
N TRP A 480 25.86 -13.04 13.65
CA TRP A 480 26.47 -13.78 14.75
C TRP A 480 27.82 -14.40 14.33
N LEU A 481 27.89 -15.03 13.15
CA LEU A 481 29.14 -15.55 12.62
C LEU A 481 30.19 -14.46 12.40
N LEU A 482 29.79 -13.33 11.82
CA LEU A 482 30.71 -12.20 11.57
C LEU A 482 31.20 -11.54 12.87
N SER A 483 30.40 -11.58 13.93
CA SER A 483 30.73 -10.98 15.24
C SER A 483 31.63 -11.88 16.10
N ASN A 484 31.57 -13.21 15.94
CA ASN A 484 32.25 -14.16 16.81
C ASN A 484 33.41 -14.89 16.15
N PHE A 485 33.68 -14.68 14.86
CA PHE A 485 34.73 -15.37 14.14
C PHE A 485 35.66 -14.42 13.37
N ASN A 486 36.93 -14.84 13.28
CA ASN A 486 37.92 -14.30 12.37
C ASN A 486 38.61 -15.44 11.59
N ALA A 487 39.66 -15.15 10.81
CA ALA A 487 40.40 -16.13 10.05
C ALA A 487 41.13 -17.17 10.93
N GLY A 488 41.33 -16.90 12.22
CA GLY A 488 41.97 -17.79 13.20
C GLY A 488 41.00 -18.69 13.99
N GLY A 489 39.70 -18.44 13.88
CA GLY A 489 38.66 -19.16 14.62
C GLY A 489 37.75 -18.23 15.41
N MET A 490 37.20 -18.71 16.54
CA MET A 490 36.39 -17.93 17.44
C MET A 490 37.24 -16.87 18.15
N CYS A 491 36.73 -15.63 18.20
CA CYS A 491 37.47 -14.48 18.75
C CYS A 491 36.53 -13.49 19.44
N GLU A 492 37.11 -12.55 20.15
CA GLU A 492 36.39 -11.41 20.69
C GLU A 492 35.92 -10.47 19.56
N ILE A 493 34.86 -9.69 19.81
CA ILE A 493 34.19 -8.89 18.80
C ILE A 493 35.12 -7.86 18.11
N GLU A 494 36.12 -7.36 18.85
CA GLU A 494 37.11 -6.38 18.35
C GLU A 494 38.03 -6.98 17.27
N GLU A 495 38.28 -8.28 17.31
CA GLU A 495 39.11 -9.01 16.35
C GLU A 495 38.30 -9.73 15.26
N SER A 496 36.97 -9.59 15.28
CA SER A 496 36.04 -10.29 14.41
C SER A 496 36.05 -9.78 12.96
N PHE A 497 35.45 -10.55 12.07
CA PHE A 497 35.20 -10.08 10.70
C PHE A 497 34.32 -8.84 10.68
N LEU A 498 33.35 -8.71 11.60
CA LEU A 498 32.49 -7.53 11.70
C LEU A 498 33.31 -6.28 12.04
N ALA A 499 34.25 -6.35 12.99
CA ALA A 499 35.14 -5.25 13.32
C ALA A 499 36.04 -4.86 12.14
N THR A 500 36.59 -5.85 11.44
CA THR A 500 37.40 -5.61 10.23
C THR A 500 36.59 -4.91 9.13
N MET A 501 35.36 -5.36 8.86
CA MET A 501 34.47 -4.73 7.89
C MET A 501 34.02 -3.36 8.35
N GLY A 502 33.76 -3.19 9.64
CA GLY A 502 33.46 -1.90 10.28
C GLY A 502 34.60 -0.90 10.08
N GLY A 503 35.87 -1.34 10.28
CA GLY A 503 37.05 -0.55 10.01
C GLY A 503 37.20 -0.10 8.55
N TRP A 504 36.83 -0.94 7.58
CA TRP A 504 36.77 -0.51 6.18
C TRP A 504 35.63 0.50 5.94
N MET A 505 34.49 0.27 6.51
CA MET A 505 33.34 1.18 6.39
C MET A 505 33.62 2.53 7.06
N SER A 506 34.34 2.55 8.19
CA SER A 506 34.66 3.76 8.95
C SER A 506 35.45 4.78 8.12
N THR A 507 36.26 4.34 7.17
CA THR A 507 37.02 5.23 6.29
C THR A 507 36.14 6.17 5.46
N LEU A 508 34.92 5.75 5.15
CA LEU A 508 33.92 6.56 4.45
C LEU A 508 33.34 7.68 5.33
N PHE A 509 33.45 7.53 6.66
CA PHE A 509 32.82 8.43 7.63
C PHE A 509 33.79 9.30 8.41
N VAL A 510 35.08 9.29 8.07
CA VAL A 510 36.11 10.15 8.71
C VAL A 510 35.71 11.62 8.68
N PHE A 511 35.17 12.10 7.55
CA PHE A 511 34.72 13.48 7.38
C PHE A 511 33.35 13.81 7.99
N HIS A 512 32.68 12.82 8.60
CA HIS A 512 31.38 12.95 9.26
C HIS A 512 31.49 13.00 10.78
N GLY A 513 32.72 12.86 11.33
CA GLY A 513 33.00 12.88 12.75
C GLY A 513 32.65 11.58 13.50
N PHE A 514 32.21 10.52 12.81
CA PHE A 514 31.98 9.18 13.37
C PHE A 514 32.72 8.08 12.60
N GLY A 515 33.95 8.37 12.16
CA GLY A 515 34.81 7.42 11.44
C GLY A 515 35.43 6.36 12.35
N THR A 516 34.66 5.74 13.23
CA THR A 516 35.12 4.67 14.13
C THR A 516 34.66 3.31 13.60
N TRP A 517 35.36 2.23 13.95
CA TRP A 517 34.99 0.90 13.49
C TRP A 517 33.64 0.42 14.07
N GLU A 518 33.32 0.85 15.29
CA GLU A 518 32.06 0.57 15.96
C GLU A 518 30.88 1.18 15.20
N ALA A 519 31.01 2.45 14.79
CA ALA A 519 30.01 3.10 13.97
C ALA A 519 29.85 2.39 12.61
N GLY A 520 30.97 1.98 12.00
CA GLY A 520 30.96 1.18 10.78
C GLY A 520 30.27 -0.18 10.93
N ALA A 521 30.55 -0.89 12.03
CA ALA A 521 29.90 -2.16 12.36
C ALA A 521 28.40 -1.98 12.59
N ALA A 522 27.99 -0.92 13.31
CA ALA A 522 26.58 -0.58 13.53
C ALA A 522 25.86 -0.25 12.22
N VAL A 523 26.50 0.45 11.28
CA VAL A 523 25.92 0.71 9.94
C VAL A 523 25.71 -0.59 9.17
N ILE A 524 26.66 -1.52 9.19
CA ILE A 524 26.56 -2.82 8.51
C ILE A 524 25.42 -3.66 9.10
N SER A 525 25.36 -3.77 10.43
CA SER A 525 24.28 -4.46 11.13
C SER A 525 22.90 -3.89 10.77
N GLY A 526 22.80 -2.56 10.70
CA GLY A 526 21.57 -1.87 10.37
C GLY A 526 21.13 -1.96 8.89
N ILE A 527 21.97 -2.39 7.96
CA ILE A 527 21.55 -2.78 6.61
C ILE A 527 20.78 -4.10 6.67
N LEU A 528 21.21 -5.01 7.51
CA LEU A 528 20.52 -6.29 7.69
C LEU A 528 19.20 -6.11 8.45
N ALA A 529 19.26 -5.48 9.62
CA ALA A 529 18.09 -5.14 10.43
C ALA A 529 18.34 -3.83 11.20
N LYS A 530 17.42 -2.87 11.10
CA LYS A 530 17.62 -1.53 11.71
C LYS A 530 17.71 -1.59 13.23
N GLU A 531 16.94 -2.44 13.85
CA GLU A 531 16.94 -2.72 15.29
C GLU A 531 18.30 -3.26 15.78
N ALA A 532 19.03 -3.97 14.94
CA ALA A 532 20.34 -4.51 15.28
C ALA A 532 21.39 -3.43 15.53
N VAL A 533 21.18 -2.20 15.07
CA VAL A 533 22.09 -1.06 15.35
C VAL A 533 22.19 -0.82 16.85
N VAL A 534 21.05 -0.78 17.55
CA VAL A 534 21.03 -0.52 19.01
C VAL A 534 21.68 -1.65 19.77
N SER A 535 21.34 -2.89 19.42
CA SER A 535 21.94 -4.10 20.01
C SER A 535 23.47 -4.14 19.78
N THR A 536 23.93 -3.86 18.55
CA THR A 536 25.36 -3.82 18.24
C THR A 536 26.08 -2.74 19.05
N ILE A 537 25.52 -1.54 19.12
CA ILE A 537 26.09 -0.44 19.95
C ILE A 537 26.11 -0.83 21.42
N GLY A 538 25.04 -1.43 21.95
CA GLY A 538 24.97 -1.92 23.33
C GLY A 538 26.09 -2.91 23.65
N VAL A 539 26.29 -3.92 22.79
CA VAL A 539 27.37 -4.92 22.96
C VAL A 539 28.75 -4.26 22.89
N LEU A 540 28.97 -3.36 21.91
CA LEU A 540 30.27 -2.72 21.71
C LEU A 540 30.69 -1.76 22.82
N TYR A 541 29.73 -1.15 23.50
CA TYR A 541 29.99 -0.19 24.59
C TYR A 541 29.66 -0.73 26.00
N GLY A 542 29.56 -2.06 26.14
CA GLY A 542 29.56 -2.72 27.45
C GLY A 542 28.21 -2.85 28.14
N ALA A 543 27.08 -2.66 27.43
CA ALA A 543 25.74 -2.85 28.00
C ALA A 543 25.26 -4.33 27.94
N ALA A 544 26.07 -5.26 27.43
CA ALA A 544 25.67 -6.63 27.14
C ALA A 544 25.57 -7.57 28.34
N ASP A 545 26.13 -7.21 29.51
CA ASP A 545 26.20 -8.10 30.70
C ASP A 545 25.17 -7.81 31.80
N VAL A 546 24.13 -7.00 31.50
CA VAL A 546 23.11 -6.68 32.51
C VAL A 546 21.99 -7.70 32.47
N SER A 547 22.26 -8.89 33.02
CA SER A 547 21.26 -9.95 33.25
C SER A 547 20.60 -9.86 34.62
N THR A 548 20.78 -8.76 35.35
CA THR A 548 20.21 -8.58 36.70
C THR A 548 19.20 -7.44 36.72
N GLU A 549 17.98 -7.76 37.16
CA GLU A 549 16.84 -6.83 37.39
C GLU A 549 17.08 -5.76 38.46
N ALA A 550 18.31 -5.60 38.98
CA ALA A 550 18.63 -4.58 39.96
C ALA A 550 18.73 -3.22 39.29
N GLU A 551 17.93 -2.24 39.70
CA GLU A 551 17.97 -0.83 39.21
C GLU A 551 19.39 -0.27 39.17
N GLU A 552 20.25 -0.63 40.14
CA GLU A 552 21.66 -0.24 40.20
C GLU A 552 22.51 -0.79 39.02
N ALA A 553 22.19 -1.98 38.52
CA ALA A 553 22.91 -2.59 37.39
C ALA A 553 22.50 -1.95 36.07
N VAL A 554 21.24 -1.58 35.90
CA VAL A 554 20.72 -0.85 34.71
C VAL A 554 21.35 0.55 34.66
N GLU A 555 21.40 1.27 35.80
CA GLU A 555 22.02 2.62 35.88
C GLU A 555 23.54 2.56 35.64
N ALA A 556 24.21 1.51 36.10
CA ALA A 556 25.63 1.28 35.85
C ALA A 556 25.90 1.01 34.34
N ALA A 557 25.07 0.18 33.70
CA ALA A 557 25.18 -0.10 32.25
C ALA A 557 24.89 1.13 31.39
N GLU A 558 23.89 1.92 31.73
CA GLU A 558 23.62 3.20 31.05
C GLU A 558 24.81 4.16 31.20
N THR A 559 25.43 4.21 32.38
CA THR A 559 26.61 5.04 32.65
C THR A 559 27.82 4.56 31.86
N MET A 560 28.07 3.25 31.79
CA MET A 560 29.15 2.65 31.00
C MET A 560 28.95 2.91 29.50
N MET A 561 27.75 2.69 29.00
CA MET A 561 27.40 2.96 27.61
C MET A 561 27.54 4.45 27.26
N LYS A 562 27.09 5.34 28.13
CA LYS A 562 27.25 6.79 27.99
C LYS A 562 28.71 7.20 27.92
N THR A 563 29.55 6.65 28.81
CA THR A 563 30.98 6.93 28.86
C THR A 563 31.68 6.38 27.62
N GLY A 564 31.37 5.13 27.20
CA GLY A 564 31.93 4.52 26.02
C GLY A 564 31.51 5.24 24.73
N MET A 565 30.25 5.59 24.57
CA MET A 565 29.78 6.36 23.41
C MET A 565 30.37 7.76 23.36
N ALA A 566 30.62 8.43 24.49
CA ALA A 566 31.22 9.75 24.55
C ALA A 566 32.69 9.75 24.09
N THR A 567 33.38 8.61 24.10
CA THR A 567 34.76 8.51 23.51
C THR A 567 34.74 8.45 21.99
N SER A 568 33.68 7.90 21.41
CA SER A 568 33.56 7.68 19.95
C SER A 568 32.70 8.74 19.24
N PHE A 569 31.81 9.41 19.96
CA PHE A 569 30.89 10.39 19.39
C PHE A 569 30.92 11.71 20.16
N THR A 570 30.90 12.82 19.43
CA THR A 570 30.52 14.15 19.93
C THR A 570 29.03 14.39 19.70
N ALA A 571 28.45 15.41 20.32
CA ALA A 571 27.04 15.76 20.08
C ALA A 571 26.75 16.02 18.60
N LEU A 572 27.63 16.70 17.90
CA LEU A 572 27.51 16.97 16.46
C LEU A 572 27.64 15.69 15.61
N SER A 573 28.60 14.82 15.92
CA SER A 573 28.75 13.55 15.20
C SER A 573 27.60 12.57 15.49
N ALA A 574 26.99 12.63 16.68
CA ALA A 574 25.78 11.91 17.03
C ALA A 574 24.59 12.35 16.15
N ILE A 575 24.39 13.67 15.96
CA ILE A 575 23.38 14.17 15.01
C ILE A 575 23.69 13.67 13.59
N ALA A 576 24.94 13.76 13.14
CA ALA A 576 25.34 13.31 11.82
C ALA A 576 25.08 11.80 11.61
N PHE A 577 25.34 10.98 12.64
CA PHE A 577 25.03 9.54 12.62
C PHE A 577 23.52 9.27 12.61
N MET A 578 22.71 10.01 13.40
CA MET A 578 21.26 9.91 13.37
C MET A 578 20.70 10.27 12.00
N VAL A 579 21.18 11.36 11.38
CA VAL A 579 20.80 11.78 10.02
C VAL A 579 21.15 10.69 9.00
N PHE A 580 22.34 10.13 9.08
CA PHE A 580 22.76 9.03 8.24
C PHE A 580 21.84 7.81 8.44
N SER A 581 21.64 7.39 9.69
CA SER A 581 20.80 6.23 10.05
C SER A 581 19.34 6.40 9.61
N GLN A 582 18.85 7.65 9.60
CA GLN A 582 17.51 7.97 9.11
C GLN A 582 17.37 7.78 7.60
N LEU A 583 18.37 8.15 6.82
CA LEU A 583 18.25 8.28 5.36
C LEU A 583 18.90 7.14 4.57
N TYR A 584 19.81 6.35 5.16
CA TYR A 584 20.58 5.35 4.42
C TYR A 584 19.75 4.13 4.00
N THR A 585 20.38 3.26 3.24
CA THR A 585 19.86 2.03 2.69
C THR A 585 18.85 1.33 3.62
N PRO A 586 17.66 0.97 3.16
CA PRO A 586 16.66 0.30 3.97
C PRO A 586 17.11 -1.12 4.35
N CYS A 587 16.45 -1.73 5.32
CA CYS A 587 16.76 -3.09 5.75
C CYS A 587 16.58 -4.09 4.59
N VAL A 588 17.28 -5.22 4.69
CA VAL A 588 17.29 -6.29 3.66
C VAL A 588 15.88 -6.74 3.31
N THR A 589 14.97 -6.82 4.29
CA THR A 589 13.55 -7.18 4.05
C THR A 589 12.83 -6.16 3.17
N ALA A 590 13.08 -4.86 3.39
CA ALA A 590 12.52 -3.81 2.53
C ALA A 590 13.14 -3.85 1.13
N LEU A 591 14.45 -4.06 1.01
CA LEU A 591 15.13 -4.25 -0.29
C LEU A 591 14.56 -5.44 -1.06
N GLY A 592 14.35 -6.59 -0.40
CA GLY A 592 13.72 -7.76 -1.00
C GLY A 592 12.28 -7.48 -1.46
N THR A 593 11.56 -6.63 -0.74
CA THR A 593 10.22 -6.20 -1.12
C THR A 593 10.27 -5.24 -2.31
N ILE A 594 11.19 -4.27 -2.34
CA ILE A 594 11.42 -3.39 -3.49
C ILE A 594 11.73 -4.22 -4.74
N LYS A 595 12.61 -5.23 -4.66
CA LYS A 595 12.88 -6.16 -5.77
C LYS A 595 11.62 -6.78 -6.34
N LYS A 596 10.70 -7.22 -5.48
CA LYS A 596 9.46 -7.88 -5.89
C LYS A 596 8.45 -6.89 -6.47
N GLU A 597 8.22 -5.76 -5.80
CA GLU A 597 7.16 -4.81 -6.14
C GLU A 597 7.55 -3.85 -7.28
N ALA A 598 8.81 -3.47 -7.37
CA ALA A 598 9.32 -2.62 -8.45
C ALA A 598 9.75 -3.42 -9.70
N GLY A 599 9.74 -4.76 -9.66
CA GLY A 599 9.95 -5.61 -10.83
C GLY A 599 11.42 -5.95 -11.15
N GLY A 600 12.31 -6.07 -10.15
CA GLY A 600 13.62 -6.65 -10.40
C GLY A 600 14.81 -6.14 -9.56
N TRP A 601 15.95 -6.77 -9.78
CA TRP A 601 17.21 -6.45 -9.10
C TRP A 601 17.72 -5.03 -9.38
N LYS A 602 17.39 -4.48 -10.55
CA LYS A 602 17.79 -3.14 -10.96
C LYS A 602 17.27 -2.07 -9.98
N TRP A 603 15.98 -2.12 -9.64
CA TRP A 603 15.35 -1.18 -8.73
C TRP A 603 15.81 -1.36 -7.28
N MET A 604 16.04 -2.61 -6.88
CA MET A 604 16.61 -2.92 -5.56
C MET A 604 18.02 -2.33 -5.43
N GLY A 605 18.90 -2.59 -6.40
CA GLY A 605 20.27 -2.05 -6.40
C GLY A 605 20.29 -0.52 -6.50
N PHE A 606 19.45 0.06 -7.36
CA PHE A 606 19.28 1.50 -7.46
C PHE A 606 18.87 2.09 -6.11
N SER A 607 17.85 1.51 -5.45
CA SER A 607 17.38 2.00 -4.14
C SER A 607 18.49 1.94 -3.09
N ALA A 608 19.22 0.84 -3.01
CA ALA A 608 20.30 0.68 -2.04
C ALA A 608 21.40 1.74 -2.22
N VAL A 609 21.84 1.95 -3.46
CA VAL A 609 22.95 2.87 -3.76
C VAL A 609 22.52 4.32 -3.60
N TYR A 610 21.39 4.74 -4.22
CA TYR A 610 21.06 6.16 -4.18
C TYR A 610 20.71 6.63 -2.76
N MET A 611 20.06 5.79 -1.95
CA MET A 611 19.78 6.15 -0.57
C MET A 611 21.04 6.24 0.27
N PHE A 612 22.00 5.33 0.08
CA PHE A 612 23.29 5.43 0.73
C PHE A 612 24.01 6.74 0.36
N VAL A 613 24.05 7.08 -0.93
CA VAL A 613 24.68 8.31 -1.41
C VAL A 613 24.00 9.56 -0.85
N VAL A 614 22.66 9.60 -0.85
CA VAL A 614 21.89 10.72 -0.28
C VAL A 614 22.18 10.85 1.22
N ALA A 615 22.13 9.75 1.96
CA ALA A 615 22.40 9.75 3.40
C ALA A 615 23.82 10.22 3.71
N TRP A 616 24.79 9.71 2.96
CA TRP A 616 26.20 10.09 3.10
C TRP A 616 26.39 11.59 2.87
N PHE A 617 25.81 12.10 1.77
CA PHE A 617 25.97 13.52 1.43
C PHE A 617 25.26 14.44 2.42
N VAL A 618 24.02 14.12 2.83
CA VAL A 618 23.26 14.95 3.78
C VAL A 618 23.93 14.94 5.16
N SER A 619 24.36 13.77 5.63
CA SER A 619 25.07 13.63 6.91
C SER A 619 26.40 14.41 6.90
N LEU A 620 27.15 14.35 5.79
CA LEU A 620 28.36 15.14 5.60
C LEU A 620 28.08 16.64 5.70
N LEU A 621 27.05 17.12 5.01
CA LEU A 621 26.67 18.54 5.05
C LEU A 621 26.30 18.98 6.48
N VAL A 622 25.53 18.18 7.20
CA VAL A 622 25.15 18.48 8.58
C VAL A 622 26.36 18.58 9.47
N TYR A 623 27.31 17.64 9.38
CA TYR A 623 28.53 17.68 10.18
C TYR A 623 29.42 18.87 9.82
N GLN A 624 29.68 19.10 8.53
CA GLN A 624 30.58 20.18 8.08
C GLN A 624 30.01 21.57 8.37
N ILE A 625 28.69 21.76 8.19
CA ILE A 625 28.03 23.02 8.52
C ILE A 625 28.04 23.24 10.04
N GLY A 626 27.71 22.23 10.83
CA GLY A 626 27.73 22.32 12.30
C GLY A 626 29.12 22.65 12.83
N SER A 627 30.15 21.97 12.32
CA SER A 627 31.56 22.25 12.67
C SER A 627 31.99 23.67 12.29
N ALA A 628 31.57 24.16 11.11
CA ALA A 628 31.88 25.54 10.68
C ALA A 628 31.16 26.60 11.53
N LEU A 629 29.98 26.26 12.11
CA LEU A 629 29.26 27.14 13.04
C LEU A 629 29.77 27.06 14.49
N GLY A 630 30.72 26.18 14.79
CA GLY A 630 31.37 26.06 16.10
C GLY A 630 30.64 25.14 17.09
N PHE A 631 29.79 24.22 16.60
CA PHE A 631 29.14 23.19 17.40
C PHE A 631 30.04 21.98 17.64
#